data_63d9f25d470e966a841d91966331a904
#
_entry.id   63d9f25d470e966a841d91966331a904
#
_cell.length_a   1.000
_cell.length_b   1.000
_cell.length_c   1.000
_cell.angle_alpha   90.00
_cell.angle_beta   90.00
_cell.angle_gamma   90.00
#
_symmetry.space_group_name_H-M   'P 1'
#
loop_
_entity.id
_entity.type
_entity.pdbx_description
1 polymer ?
#
loop_
_entity_poly.entity_id
_entity_poly.type
_entity_poly.pdbx_seq_one_letter_code
_entity_poly.pdbx_strand_id
1 'polypeptide(L)'
;YADHRDLPSFHPRRSSDLSANYIHEAVTKHGAKLIVIDPRRIKLVDIATVWLRPRVGTNVAWINGLMNVIISENLQAQSYIDERTTGFEDLKKCLRRYTPDYVEGISGIPGQDLAAAARLFATSGPGSILYAMGITQHTTGTNNVKSLASLSMLCGYVGVDGGGVNPLRGQNNVQGACDMGGLPNVLSGYQAVTDEGVREKFAKAWNLASLPDMVGKTVTEMTAVAGKEIKALYIMGENPMLSDADVHHVEKNLAALDFLVVQDIFLTETARLADVVLPSSCFAEKDGTFSNTERKVLRVRKALDAPGLAWDDFR
;
A
#
# COMPACT_ATOMS: atom_id res chain seq x y z
N TYR A 1 -4.76 17.84 -21.92
CA TYR A 1 -4.18 17.90 -20.57
C TYR A 1 -4.84 19.05 -19.82
N ALA A 2 -5.99 18.80 -19.18
CA ALA A 2 -6.61 19.77 -18.28
C ALA A 2 -5.75 19.85 -17.00
N ASP A 3 -5.46 21.10 -16.61
CA ASP A 3 -4.73 21.40 -15.39
C ASP A 3 -5.59 21.01 -14.18
N HIS A 4 -5.24 19.91 -13.54
CA HIS A 4 -5.97 19.37 -12.39
C HIS A 4 -5.84 20.20 -11.09
N ARG A 5 -5.34 21.43 -11.17
CA ARG A 5 -5.12 22.29 -9.98
C ARG A 5 -6.36 22.99 -9.46
N ASP A 6 -7.43 23.10 -10.26
CA ASP A 6 -8.60 23.96 -9.95
C ASP A 6 -9.96 23.26 -9.91
N LEU A 7 -10.02 21.94 -9.99
CA LEU A 7 -11.24 21.23 -9.69
C LEU A 7 -11.39 21.11 -8.16
N PRO A 8 -12.50 21.59 -7.57
CA PRO A 8 -12.85 21.20 -6.21
C PRO A 8 -13.07 19.70 -6.24
N SER A 9 -12.00 18.95 -5.93
CA SER A 9 -12.08 17.52 -5.86
C SER A 9 -12.95 17.14 -4.67
N PHE A 10 -14.17 16.72 -4.91
CA PHE A 10 -14.93 15.86 -4.02
C PHE A 10 -14.26 14.46 -3.94
N HIS A 11 -12.95 14.44 -3.84
CA HIS A 11 -12.29 13.21 -3.47
C HIS A 11 -12.58 12.99 -1.99
N PRO A 12 -13.15 11.84 -1.60
CA PRO A 12 -13.21 11.48 -0.20
C PRO A 12 -11.79 11.64 0.34
N ARG A 13 -11.63 12.48 1.35
CA ARG A 13 -10.31 12.80 1.91
C ARG A 13 -9.64 11.49 2.24
N ARG A 14 -8.59 11.16 1.51
CA ARG A 14 -7.81 9.95 1.74
C ARG A 14 -7.30 9.98 3.18
N SER A 15 -7.15 8.83 3.80
CA SER A 15 -6.56 8.74 5.15
C SER A 15 -5.23 9.50 5.25
N SER A 16 -4.48 9.58 4.13
CA SER A 16 -3.25 10.39 4.02
C SER A 16 -3.48 11.88 4.19
N ASP A 17 -4.59 12.45 3.73
CA ASP A 17 -4.88 13.89 3.85
C ASP A 17 -5.22 14.27 5.30
N LEU A 18 -5.92 13.40 6.02
CA LEU A 18 -6.17 13.56 7.45
C LEU A 18 -4.87 13.40 8.26
N SER A 19 -4.07 12.40 7.93
CA SER A 19 -2.78 12.17 8.58
C SER A 19 -1.82 13.34 8.41
N ALA A 20 -1.86 14.05 7.27
CA ALA A 20 -1.03 15.23 7.03
C ALA A 20 -1.29 16.34 8.06
N ASN A 21 -2.53 16.53 8.52
CA ASN A 21 -2.85 17.52 9.56
C ASN A 21 -2.20 17.13 10.90
N TYR A 22 -2.24 15.86 11.29
CA TYR A 22 -1.59 15.38 12.52
C TYR A 22 -0.07 15.46 12.43
N ILE A 23 0.53 15.17 11.27
CA ILE A 23 1.97 15.34 11.04
C ILE A 23 2.34 16.82 11.18
N HIS A 24 1.58 17.71 10.56
CA HIS A 24 1.83 19.14 10.66
C HIS A 24 1.74 19.62 12.12
N GLU A 25 0.74 19.18 12.85
CA GLU A 25 0.57 19.52 14.27
C GLU A 25 1.71 18.95 15.12
N ALA A 26 2.07 17.69 14.93
CA ALA A 26 3.18 17.05 15.65
C ALA A 26 4.49 17.84 15.49
N VAL A 27 4.80 18.27 14.26
CA VAL A 27 6.02 19.02 13.97
C VAL A 27 5.95 20.45 14.51
N THR A 28 4.85 21.19 14.22
CA THR A 28 4.79 22.62 14.50
C THR A 28 4.43 22.96 15.95
N LYS A 29 3.66 22.10 16.63
CA LYS A 29 3.21 22.34 18.00
C LYS A 29 3.92 21.46 19.03
N HIS A 30 4.32 20.25 18.67
CA HIS A 30 4.88 19.28 19.59
C HIS A 30 6.36 18.98 19.38
N GLY A 31 7.03 19.64 18.42
CA GLY A 31 8.46 19.56 18.19
C GLY A 31 8.97 18.23 17.61
N ALA A 32 8.07 17.40 17.06
CA ALA A 32 8.44 16.18 16.38
C ALA A 32 9.41 16.48 15.22
N LYS A 33 10.38 15.59 15.00
CA LYS A 33 11.32 15.71 13.88
C LYS A 33 10.73 15.02 12.66
N LEU A 34 10.82 15.66 11.50
CA LEU A 34 10.26 15.15 10.24
C LEU A 34 11.36 14.96 9.21
N ILE A 35 11.50 13.72 8.75
CA ILE A 35 12.32 13.38 7.57
C ILE A 35 11.36 13.16 6.41
N VAL A 36 11.47 13.96 5.36
CA VAL A 36 10.70 13.77 4.11
C VAL A 36 11.61 13.14 3.07
N ILE A 37 11.18 12.05 2.45
CA ILE A 37 11.92 11.36 1.40
C ILE A 37 11.01 11.28 0.17
N ASP A 38 11.19 12.22 -0.75
CA ASP A 38 10.38 12.35 -1.96
C ASP A 38 11.21 13.02 -3.07
N PRO A 39 11.18 12.52 -4.31
CA PRO A 39 11.85 13.14 -5.44
C PRO A 39 11.31 14.54 -5.79
N ARG A 40 10.08 14.83 -5.40
CA ARG A 40 9.41 16.12 -5.59
C ARG A 40 9.40 16.91 -4.29
N ARG A 41 9.48 18.24 -4.41
CA ARG A 41 9.27 19.14 -3.28
C ARG A 41 7.77 19.25 -2.98
N ILE A 42 7.29 18.39 -2.07
CA ILE A 42 5.91 18.42 -1.58
C ILE A 42 5.78 19.40 -0.39
N LYS A 43 4.54 19.78 -0.03
CA LYS A 43 4.28 20.75 1.06
C LYS A 43 4.91 20.38 2.41
N LEU A 44 5.03 19.08 2.72
CA LEU A 44 5.66 18.63 3.96
C LEU A 44 7.16 18.98 4.04
N VAL A 45 7.82 19.23 2.91
CA VAL A 45 9.22 19.67 2.89
C VAL A 45 9.39 21.03 3.56
N ASP A 46 8.38 21.89 3.54
CA ASP A 46 8.46 23.23 4.13
C ASP A 46 8.57 23.21 5.67
N ILE A 47 8.16 22.11 6.29
CA ILE A 47 8.27 21.88 7.74
C ILE A 47 9.22 20.72 8.10
N ALA A 48 9.89 20.15 7.11
CA ALA A 48 10.81 19.03 7.32
C ALA A 48 12.09 19.46 8.05
N THR A 49 12.55 18.62 8.96
CA THR A 49 13.89 18.76 9.56
C THR A 49 14.96 18.38 8.53
N VAL A 50 14.70 17.33 7.73
CA VAL A 50 15.58 16.86 6.67
C VAL A 50 14.72 16.46 5.46
N TRP A 51 15.16 16.86 4.27
CA TRP A 51 14.59 16.41 3.01
C TRP A 51 15.61 15.66 2.19
N LEU A 52 15.34 14.38 1.92
CA LEU A 52 16.13 13.56 1.01
C LEU A 52 15.41 13.45 -0.34
N ARG A 53 16.14 13.72 -1.42
CA ARG A 53 15.61 13.72 -2.78
C ARG A 53 16.20 12.57 -3.61
N PRO A 54 15.68 11.35 -3.51
CA PRO A 54 16.23 10.21 -4.24
C PRO A 54 15.87 10.25 -5.74
N ARG A 55 16.72 9.66 -6.57
CA ARG A 55 16.33 9.24 -7.92
C ARG A 55 15.27 8.14 -7.82
N VAL A 56 14.32 8.16 -8.73
CA VAL A 56 13.25 7.14 -8.79
C VAL A 56 13.86 5.75 -9.00
N GLY A 57 13.31 4.74 -8.31
CA GLY A 57 13.78 3.35 -8.40
C GLY A 57 14.94 2.98 -7.47
N THR A 58 15.42 3.90 -6.63
CA THR A 58 16.60 3.68 -5.77
C THR A 58 16.27 3.42 -4.30
N ASN A 59 15.02 3.06 -3.99
CA ASN A 59 14.55 2.98 -2.61
C ASN A 59 15.35 2.01 -1.74
N VAL A 60 15.59 0.79 -2.19
CA VAL A 60 16.40 -0.18 -1.43
C VAL A 60 17.79 0.39 -1.10
N ALA A 61 18.40 1.14 -2.02
CA ALA A 61 19.75 1.64 -1.83
C ALA A 61 19.81 2.68 -0.69
N TRP A 62 18.94 3.70 -0.68
CA TRP A 62 18.98 4.70 0.37
C TRP A 62 18.48 4.16 1.72
N ILE A 63 17.50 3.24 1.75
CA ILE A 63 17.07 2.60 3.01
C ILE A 63 18.23 1.79 3.61
N ASN A 64 18.91 1.01 2.79
CA ASN A 64 20.09 0.26 3.22
C ASN A 64 21.24 1.18 3.66
N GLY A 65 21.39 2.33 3.01
CA GLY A 65 22.37 3.35 3.42
C GLY A 65 22.08 3.94 4.79
N LEU A 66 20.82 4.23 5.11
CA LEU A 66 20.43 4.66 6.46
C LEU A 66 20.81 3.60 7.50
N MET A 67 20.50 2.33 7.23
CA MET A 67 20.86 1.22 8.13
C MET A 67 22.38 1.03 8.24
N ASN A 68 23.13 1.21 7.16
CA ASN A 68 24.60 1.15 7.19
C ASN A 68 25.17 2.19 8.15
N VAL A 69 24.74 3.44 8.07
CA VAL A 69 25.17 4.51 8.99
C VAL A 69 24.82 4.18 10.43
N ILE A 70 23.59 3.74 10.69
CA ILE A 70 23.12 3.37 12.04
C ILE A 70 24.03 2.29 12.65
N ILE A 71 24.38 1.26 11.87
CA ILE A 71 25.24 0.17 12.37
C ILE A 71 26.70 0.64 12.52
N SER A 72 27.23 1.39 11.56
CA SER A 72 28.62 1.83 11.61
C SER A 72 28.91 2.80 12.76
N GLU A 73 27.90 3.53 13.21
CA GLU A 73 27.97 4.48 14.33
C GLU A 73 27.45 3.87 15.67
N ASN A 74 27.11 2.58 15.69
CA ASN A 74 26.57 1.87 16.85
C ASN A 74 25.30 2.52 17.44
N LEU A 75 24.40 3.02 16.59
CA LEU A 75 23.15 3.65 16.98
C LEU A 75 21.96 2.68 17.01
N GLN A 76 22.17 1.41 16.70
CA GLN A 76 21.10 0.38 16.70
C GLN A 76 20.63 0.03 18.12
N ALA A 77 19.40 -0.37 18.25
CA ALA A 77 18.81 -0.86 19.50
C ALA A 77 19.21 -2.31 19.76
N GLN A 78 20.45 -2.54 20.25
CA GLN A 78 21.04 -3.88 20.35
C GLN A 78 20.22 -4.85 21.19
N SER A 79 19.70 -4.44 22.37
CA SER A 79 18.90 -5.31 23.22
C SER A 79 17.59 -5.77 22.53
N TYR A 80 16.95 -4.85 21.79
CA TYR A 80 15.76 -5.18 21.02
C TYR A 80 16.09 -6.20 19.89
N ILE A 81 17.23 -6.02 19.24
CA ILE A 81 17.69 -6.90 18.17
C ILE A 81 17.91 -8.31 18.73
N ASP A 82 18.62 -8.42 19.82
CA ASP A 82 18.98 -9.70 20.45
C ASP A 82 17.75 -10.46 20.97
N GLU A 83 16.76 -9.75 21.49
CA GLU A 83 15.57 -10.36 22.09
C GLU A 83 14.45 -10.67 21.06
N ARG A 84 14.35 -9.89 19.97
CA ARG A 84 13.13 -9.86 19.12
C ARG A 84 13.37 -10.07 17.64
N THR A 85 14.61 -10.22 17.21
CA THR A 85 14.92 -10.37 15.78
C THR A 85 15.82 -11.57 15.50
N THR A 86 15.87 -11.94 14.22
CA THR A 86 16.79 -12.97 13.71
C THR A 86 17.49 -12.46 12.46
N GLY A 87 18.68 -13.01 12.14
CA GLY A 87 19.38 -12.69 10.90
C GLY A 87 20.13 -11.35 10.90
N PHE A 88 20.39 -10.74 12.06
CA PHE A 88 21.10 -9.45 12.15
C PHE A 88 22.50 -9.48 11.54
N GLU A 89 23.27 -10.56 11.77
CA GLU A 89 24.63 -10.66 11.20
C GLU A 89 24.61 -10.79 9.67
N ASP A 90 23.62 -11.42 9.10
CA ASP A 90 23.49 -11.51 7.63
C ASP A 90 23.03 -10.16 7.04
N LEU A 91 22.13 -9.46 7.72
CA LEU A 91 21.79 -8.07 7.37
C LEU A 91 23.03 -7.17 7.38
N LYS A 92 23.82 -7.24 8.44
CA LYS A 92 25.05 -6.47 8.59
C LYS A 92 26.08 -6.74 7.47
N LYS A 93 26.22 -8.02 7.06
CA LYS A 93 27.06 -8.38 5.90
C LYS A 93 26.52 -7.76 4.61
N CYS A 94 25.21 -7.84 4.38
CA CYS A 94 24.56 -7.27 3.21
C CYS A 94 24.75 -5.74 3.13
N LEU A 95 24.67 -5.06 4.26
CA LEU A 95 24.72 -3.60 4.34
C LEU A 95 26.12 -3.01 4.15
N ARG A 96 27.22 -3.76 4.29
CA ARG A 96 28.61 -3.26 4.23
C ARG A 96 28.91 -2.41 3.00
N ARG A 97 28.31 -2.74 1.85
CA ARG A 97 28.53 -2.01 0.59
C ARG A 97 27.75 -0.70 0.48
N TYR A 98 26.71 -0.52 1.29
CA TYR A 98 25.83 0.64 1.19
C TYR A 98 26.34 1.83 2.00
N THR A 99 27.62 2.17 1.82
CA THR A 99 28.20 3.37 2.41
C THR A 99 27.53 4.64 1.87
N PRO A 100 27.56 5.76 2.60
CA PRO A 100 26.98 7.02 2.12
C PRO A 100 27.43 7.40 0.70
N ASP A 101 28.71 7.28 0.39
CA ASP A 101 29.27 7.62 -0.94
C ASP A 101 28.74 6.67 -2.04
N TYR A 102 28.65 5.39 -1.75
CA TYR A 102 28.08 4.41 -2.69
C TYR A 102 26.60 4.69 -2.96
N VAL A 103 25.84 5.02 -1.91
CA VAL A 103 24.42 5.35 -2.02
C VAL A 103 24.19 6.67 -2.74
N GLU A 104 25.04 7.68 -2.52
CA GLU A 104 25.00 8.95 -3.25
C GLU A 104 25.14 8.72 -4.76
N GLY A 105 26.09 7.89 -5.19
CA GLY A 105 26.26 7.53 -6.61
C GLY A 105 25.01 6.91 -7.25
N ILE A 106 24.27 6.09 -6.50
CA ILE A 106 23.04 5.44 -6.97
C ILE A 106 21.84 6.38 -6.87
N SER A 107 21.60 6.94 -5.69
CA SER A 107 20.35 7.63 -5.36
C SER A 107 20.38 9.12 -5.67
N GLY A 108 21.56 9.72 -5.75
CA GLY A 108 21.75 11.16 -5.86
C GLY A 108 21.47 11.92 -4.55
N ILE A 109 21.24 11.22 -3.45
CA ILE A 109 21.16 11.84 -2.12
C ILE A 109 22.58 12.09 -1.63
N PRO A 110 22.95 13.34 -1.25
CA PRO A 110 24.25 13.61 -0.67
C PRO A 110 24.54 12.74 0.55
N GLY A 111 25.71 12.13 0.61
CA GLY A 111 26.07 11.20 1.68
C GLY A 111 25.98 11.81 3.08
N GLN A 112 26.30 13.10 3.22
CA GLN A 112 26.12 13.84 4.46
C GLN A 112 24.66 13.98 4.90
N ASP A 113 23.74 14.19 3.96
CA ASP A 113 22.31 14.35 4.25
C ASP A 113 21.71 12.99 4.62
N LEU A 114 22.13 11.92 3.94
CA LEU A 114 21.77 10.55 4.27
C LEU A 114 22.20 10.20 5.70
N ALA A 115 23.44 10.53 6.07
CA ALA A 115 23.96 10.27 7.41
C ALA A 115 23.24 11.10 8.48
N ALA A 116 22.94 12.36 8.18
CA ALA A 116 22.15 13.22 9.09
C ALA A 116 20.75 12.65 9.33
N ALA A 117 20.07 12.18 8.27
CA ALA A 117 18.77 11.56 8.40
C ALA A 117 18.82 10.24 9.20
N ALA A 118 19.84 9.42 8.98
CA ALA A 118 20.03 8.17 9.72
C ALA A 118 20.22 8.42 11.22
N ARG A 119 21.09 9.35 11.58
CA ARG A 119 21.29 9.75 12.99
C ARG A 119 20.02 10.31 13.60
N LEU A 120 19.34 11.22 12.89
CA LEU A 120 18.10 11.82 13.37
C LEU A 120 17.04 10.75 13.62
N PHE A 121 16.86 9.80 12.71
CA PHE A 121 15.89 8.71 12.86
C PHE A 121 16.23 7.80 14.03
N ALA A 122 17.48 7.41 14.20
CA ALA A 122 17.90 6.49 15.25
C ALA A 122 17.90 7.09 16.65
N THR A 123 18.11 8.43 16.80
CA THR A 123 18.31 9.06 18.11
C THR A 123 17.14 9.91 18.61
N SER A 124 16.15 10.21 17.76
CA SER A 124 15.01 11.05 18.13
C SER A 124 13.71 10.27 18.36
N GLY A 125 13.81 8.94 18.43
CA GLY A 125 12.65 8.05 18.52
C GLY A 125 11.79 8.17 19.79
N PRO A 126 10.66 7.45 19.82
CA PRO A 126 10.26 6.42 18.83
C PRO A 126 9.94 7.00 17.44
N GLY A 127 10.41 6.32 16.41
CA GLY A 127 10.23 6.74 15.02
C GLY A 127 9.12 5.98 14.28
N SER A 128 8.23 6.72 13.63
CA SER A 128 7.18 6.17 12.77
C SER A 128 7.55 6.34 11.29
N ILE A 129 7.49 5.26 10.52
CA ILE A 129 7.68 5.27 9.08
C ILE A 129 6.31 5.25 8.41
N LEU A 130 5.93 6.36 7.77
CA LEU A 130 4.70 6.47 7.00
C LEU A 130 5.03 6.36 5.51
N TYR A 131 4.38 5.44 4.80
CA TYR A 131 4.61 5.25 3.38
C TYR A 131 3.34 4.80 2.65
N ALA A 132 3.33 4.95 1.33
CA ALA A 132 2.26 4.47 0.47
C ALA A 132 2.84 3.91 -0.85
N MET A 133 2.14 4.09 -1.96
CA MET A 133 2.49 3.54 -3.26
C MET A 133 3.83 4.01 -3.81
N GLY A 134 4.37 5.15 -3.37
CA GLY A 134 5.72 5.59 -3.70
C GLY A 134 6.83 4.62 -3.25
N ILE A 135 6.54 3.74 -2.29
CA ILE A 135 7.42 2.64 -1.87
C ILE A 135 7.04 1.32 -2.53
N THR A 136 5.73 1.04 -2.69
CA THR A 136 5.24 -0.29 -3.05
C THR A 136 5.08 -0.51 -4.56
N GLN A 137 4.75 0.51 -5.34
CA GLN A 137 4.56 0.40 -6.80
C GLN A 137 5.89 0.45 -7.57
N HIS A 138 6.76 -0.49 -7.27
CA HIS A 138 8.04 -0.72 -7.94
C HIS A 138 8.24 -2.22 -8.18
N THR A 139 9.04 -2.58 -9.18
CA THR A 139 9.46 -3.98 -9.38
C THR A 139 10.16 -4.55 -8.14
N THR A 140 10.76 -3.69 -7.32
CA THR A 140 11.37 -4.01 -6.02
C THR A 140 10.49 -3.69 -4.82
N GLY A 141 9.18 -3.48 -5.00
CA GLY A 141 8.26 -2.99 -3.97
C GLY A 141 8.27 -3.83 -2.68
N THR A 142 8.25 -5.15 -2.80
CA THR A 142 8.37 -6.05 -1.65
C THR A 142 9.68 -5.86 -0.89
N ASN A 143 10.79 -5.70 -1.61
CA ASN A 143 12.10 -5.46 -0.98
C ASN A 143 12.19 -4.08 -0.34
N ASN A 144 11.57 -3.07 -0.93
CA ASN A 144 11.46 -1.74 -0.33
C ASN A 144 10.77 -1.81 1.04
N VAL A 145 9.63 -2.50 1.13
CA VAL A 145 8.88 -2.67 2.40
C VAL A 145 9.66 -3.47 3.42
N LYS A 146 10.29 -4.58 3.00
CA LYS A 146 11.17 -5.37 3.87
C LYS A 146 12.33 -4.54 4.43
N SER A 147 12.94 -3.70 3.61
CA SER A 147 14.03 -2.81 4.06
C SER A 147 13.52 -1.77 5.08
N LEU A 148 12.33 -1.18 4.89
CA LEU A 148 11.72 -0.29 5.88
C LEU A 148 11.41 -1.01 7.20
N ALA A 149 10.92 -2.24 7.12
CA ALA A 149 10.67 -3.06 8.31
C ALA A 149 11.99 -3.34 9.06
N SER A 150 13.04 -3.71 8.34
CA SER A 150 14.37 -3.92 8.91
C SER A 150 14.92 -2.65 9.55
N LEU A 151 14.77 -1.49 8.91
CA LEU A 151 15.18 -0.19 9.47
C LEU A 151 14.45 0.11 10.79
N SER A 152 13.14 -0.12 10.84
CA SER A 152 12.34 0.11 12.05
C SER A 152 12.72 -0.86 13.19
N MET A 153 12.94 -2.15 12.86
CA MET A 153 13.41 -3.14 13.84
C MET A 153 14.83 -2.84 14.34
N LEU A 154 15.71 -2.37 13.47
CA LEU A 154 17.09 -1.99 13.82
C LEU A 154 17.13 -0.90 14.89
N CYS A 155 16.14 0.02 14.86
CA CYS A 155 15.99 1.09 15.85
C CYS A 155 15.09 0.71 17.04
N GLY A 156 14.53 -0.51 17.08
CA GLY A 156 13.64 -0.95 18.16
C GLY A 156 12.26 -0.30 18.15
N TYR A 157 11.79 0.17 17.00
CA TYR A 157 10.53 0.96 16.91
C TYR A 157 9.28 0.13 16.58
N VAL A 158 9.41 -1.18 16.35
CA VAL A 158 8.25 -2.05 16.12
C VAL A 158 7.66 -2.49 17.48
N GLY A 159 6.36 -2.27 17.64
CA GLY A 159 5.63 -2.64 18.85
C GLY A 159 5.76 -1.64 20.00
N VAL A 160 6.14 -0.39 19.71
CA VAL A 160 6.16 0.72 20.68
C VAL A 160 5.19 1.82 20.24
N ASP A 161 4.62 2.53 21.21
CA ASP A 161 3.70 3.64 20.94
C ASP A 161 4.40 4.75 20.16
N GLY A 162 3.76 5.22 19.10
CA GLY A 162 4.31 6.24 18.20
C GLY A 162 5.37 5.75 17.21
N GLY A 163 5.74 4.47 17.26
CA GLY A 163 6.72 3.86 16.37
C GLY A 163 6.14 2.99 15.27
N GLY A 164 7.02 2.31 14.55
CA GLY A 164 6.68 1.25 13.61
C GLY A 164 6.61 1.65 12.13
N VAL A 165 6.15 0.69 11.35
CA VAL A 165 6.04 0.78 9.88
C VAL A 165 4.57 0.84 9.51
N ASN A 166 4.14 1.99 9.00
CA ASN A 166 2.73 2.34 8.88
C ASN A 166 2.34 2.62 7.41
N PRO A 167 1.86 1.62 6.66
CA PRO A 167 1.37 1.83 5.30
C PRO A 167 0.08 2.66 5.32
N LEU A 168 0.08 3.78 4.61
CA LEU A 168 -1.11 4.61 4.42
C LEU A 168 -1.93 4.05 3.27
N ARG A 169 -3.12 3.56 3.58
CA ARG A 169 -4.04 3.01 2.58
C ARG A 169 -4.62 4.13 1.71
N GLY A 170 -4.59 3.94 0.39
CA GLY A 170 -5.06 4.93 -0.58
C GLY A 170 -6.57 4.93 -0.76
N GLN A 171 -7.14 3.76 -1.04
CA GLN A 171 -8.56 3.59 -1.30
C GLN A 171 -9.36 3.47 -0.01
N ASN A 172 -10.61 3.94 -0.08
CA ASN A 172 -11.55 3.77 1.01
C ASN A 172 -11.87 2.29 1.21
N ASN A 173 -11.83 1.81 2.46
CA ASN A 173 -12.11 0.42 2.84
C ASN A 173 -11.20 -0.65 2.19
N VAL A 174 -10.04 -0.29 1.63
CA VAL A 174 -9.11 -1.31 1.11
C VAL A 174 -8.66 -2.30 2.20
N GLN A 175 -8.53 -1.83 3.44
CA GLN A 175 -8.24 -2.71 4.57
C GLN A 175 -9.35 -3.74 4.77
N GLY A 176 -10.64 -3.30 4.74
CA GLY A 176 -11.78 -4.21 4.87
C GLY A 176 -11.88 -5.22 3.72
N ALA A 177 -11.61 -4.80 2.49
CA ALA A 177 -11.55 -5.71 1.35
C ALA A 177 -10.49 -6.81 1.56
N CYS A 178 -9.29 -6.44 2.02
CA CYS A 178 -8.24 -7.41 2.36
C CYS A 178 -8.65 -8.33 3.53
N ASP A 179 -9.26 -7.77 4.60
CA ASP A 179 -9.74 -8.53 5.76
C ASP A 179 -10.79 -9.58 5.36
N MET A 180 -11.59 -9.28 4.35
CA MET A 180 -12.62 -10.18 3.82
C MET A 180 -12.11 -11.16 2.75
N GLY A 181 -10.82 -11.16 2.43
CA GLY A 181 -10.20 -12.08 1.51
C GLY A 181 -10.14 -11.59 0.06
N GLY A 182 -10.24 -10.29 -0.19
CA GLY A 182 -10.06 -9.68 -1.51
C GLY A 182 -8.59 -9.69 -1.97
N LEU A 183 -7.89 -10.81 -1.81
CA LEU A 183 -6.49 -11.05 -2.18
C LEU A 183 -6.35 -12.44 -2.79
N PRO A 184 -5.42 -12.66 -3.73
CA PRO A 184 -5.32 -13.92 -4.47
C PRO A 184 -4.85 -15.12 -3.63
N ASN A 185 -4.26 -14.90 -2.49
CA ASN A 185 -3.56 -15.92 -1.68
C ASN A 185 -4.24 -16.23 -0.34
N VAL A 186 -5.31 -15.52 0.02
CA VAL A 186 -5.97 -15.70 1.32
C VAL A 186 -7.50 -15.68 1.20
N LEU A 187 -8.13 -16.33 2.14
CA LEU A 187 -9.55 -16.24 2.45
C LEU A 187 -9.77 -15.22 3.58
N SER A 188 -11.03 -14.98 3.99
CA SER A 188 -11.38 -14.01 5.03
C SER A 188 -10.53 -14.20 6.30
N GLY A 189 -10.07 -13.09 6.86
CA GLY A 189 -9.18 -13.09 8.04
C GLY A 189 -7.74 -13.50 7.72
N TYR A 190 -7.27 -13.28 6.49
CA TYR A 190 -5.90 -13.60 6.05
C TYR A 190 -5.52 -15.08 6.18
N GLN A 191 -6.48 -15.99 6.07
CA GLN A 191 -6.25 -17.42 6.15
C GLN A 191 -5.80 -17.94 4.79
N ALA A 192 -4.64 -18.63 4.74
CA ALA A 192 -4.01 -19.03 3.49
C ALA A 192 -4.86 -20.04 2.69
N VAL A 193 -5.06 -19.79 1.39
CA VAL A 193 -5.78 -20.72 0.50
C VAL A 193 -5.06 -22.06 0.29
N THR A 194 -3.74 -22.10 0.53
CA THR A 194 -2.92 -23.30 0.43
C THR A 194 -3.04 -24.23 1.65
N ASP A 195 -3.64 -23.77 2.75
CA ASP A 195 -3.87 -24.58 3.95
C ASP A 195 -5.15 -25.41 3.78
N GLU A 196 -5.03 -26.73 3.89
CA GLU A 196 -6.14 -27.67 3.69
C GLU A 196 -7.25 -27.49 4.73
N GLY A 197 -6.89 -27.36 6.00
CA GLY A 197 -7.86 -27.18 7.09
C GLY A 197 -8.62 -25.87 6.97
N VAL A 198 -7.97 -24.82 6.45
CA VAL A 198 -8.62 -23.55 6.12
C VAL A 198 -9.62 -23.73 4.99
N ARG A 199 -9.25 -24.42 3.89
CA ARG A 199 -10.16 -24.68 2.79
C ARG A 199 -11.38 -25.51 3.21
N GLU A 200 -11.18 -26.57 3.99
CA GLU A 200 -12.28 -27.40 4.53
C GLU A 200 -13.24 -26.58 5.40
N LYS A 201 -12.68 -25.72 6.28
CA LYS A 201 -13.47 -24.81 7.13
C LYS A 201 -14.38 -23.90 6.29
N PHE A 202 -13.84 -23.27 5.25
CA PHE A 202 -14.59 -22.35 4.40
C PHE A 202 -15.54 -23.09 3.45
N ALA A 203 -15.14 -24.23 2.88
CA ALA A 203 -16.01 -25.06 2.05
C ALA A 203 -17.26 -25.49 2.83
N LYS A 204 -17.08 -25.96 4.06
CA LYS A 204 -18.19 -26.32 4.96
C LYS A 204 -19.09 -25.12 5.27
N ALA A 205 -18.50 -23.95 5.60
CA ALA A 205 -19.25 -22.74 5.94
C ALA A 205 -20.07 -22.20 4.76
N TRP A 206 -19.54 -22.35 3.55
CA TRP A 206 -20.20 -21.88 2.31
C TRP A 206 -21.02 -22.96 1.60
N ASN A 207 -21.11 -24.15 2.18
CA ASN A 207 -21.81 -25.30 1.62
C ASN A 207 -21.33 -25.68 0.21
N LEU A 208 -19.99 -25.69 0.04
CA LEU A 208 -19.31 -26.08 -1.20
C LEU A 208 -18.65 -27.45 -1.03
N ALA A 209 -18.51 -28.19 -2.13
CA ALA A 209 -17.84 -29.49 -2.13
C ALA A 209 -16.32 -29.34 -1.87
N SER A 210 -15.71 -28.31 -2.42
CA SER A 210 -14.29 -27.99 -2.24
C SER A 210 -14.00 -26.53 -2.63
N LEU A 211 -12.81 -26.05 -2.27
CA LEU A 211 -12.23 -24.78 -2.72
C LEU A 211 -10.94 -25.02 -3.49
N PRO A 212 -10.56 -24.14 -4.42
CA PRO A 212 -9.26 -24.20 -5.09
C PRO A 212 -8.11 -24.21 -4.07
N ASP A 213 -7.05 -24.98 -4.36
CA ASP A 213 -5.89 -25.16 -3.49
C ASP A 213 -4.67 -24.31 -3.91
N MET A 214 -4.80 -23.58 -5.00
CA MET A 214 -3.74 -22.75 -5.57
C MET A 214 -4.00 -21.26 -5.34
N VAL A 215 -2.91 -20.53 -5.21
CA VAL A 215 -2.94 -19.05 -5.17
C VAL A 215 -3.45 -18.51 -6.51
N GLY A 216 -4.40 -17.58 -6.44
CA GLY A 216 -4.90 -16.88 -7.62
C GLY A 216 -3.85 -15.95 -8.24
N LYS A 217 -4.13 -15.47 -9.45
CA LYS A 217 -3.28 -14.51 -10.16
C LYS A 217 -3.43 -13.10 -9.57
N THR A 218 -2.36 -12.32 -9.62
CA THR A 218 -2.41 -10.88 -9.34
C THR A 218 -3.18 -10.14 -10.43
N VAL A 219 -3.62 -8.90 -10.18
CA VAL A 219 -4.40 -8.11 -11.16
C VAL A 219 -3.66 -7.97 -12.50
N THR A 220 -2.36 -7.67 -12.47
CA THR A 220 -1.55 -7.54 -13.68
C THR A 220 -1.37 -8.86 -14.43
N GLU A 221 -1.29 -9.98 -13.73
CA GLU A 221 -1.28 -11.31 -14.34
C GLU A 221 -2.65 -11.67 -14.92
N MET A 222 -3.75 -11.34 -14.25
CA MET A 222 -5.10 -11.58 -14.77
C MET A 222 -5.34 -10.82 -16.07
N THR A 223 -5.02 -9.54 -16.11
CA THR A 223 -5.17 -8.73 -17.32
C THR A 223 -4.26 -9.19 -18.47
N ALA A 224 -3.04 -9.67 -18.17
CA ALA A 224 -2.12 -10.20 -19.19
C ALA A 224 -2.59 -11.49 -19.87
N VAL A 225 -3.38 -12.33 -19.15
CA VAL A 225 -3.86 -13.62 -19.68
C VAL A 225 -5.36 -13.63 -19.97
N ALA A 226 -6.05 -12.50 -19.83
CA ALA A 226 -7.45 -12.36 -20.20
C ALA A 226 -7.68 -12.67 -21.68
N GLY A 227 -8.75 -13.39 -22.00
CA GLY A 227 -9.05 -13.93 -23.32
C GLY A 227 -8.23 -15.17 -23.70
N LYS A 228 -7.26 -15.58 -22.89
CA LYS A 228 -6.41 -16.77 -23.13
C LYS A 228 -6.68 -17.84 -22.07
N GLU A 229 -6.03 -17.73 -20.90
CA GLU A 229 -6.24 -18.63 -19.75
C GLU A 229 -7.49 -18.27 -18.96
N ILE A 230 -7.76 -16.98 -18.82
CA ILE A 230 -8.97 -16.46 -18.16
C ILE A 230 -10.00 -16.15 -19.25
N LYS A 231 -11.16 -16.80 -19.17
CA LYS A 231 -12.22 -16.66 -20.15
C LYS A 231 -13.31 -15.70 -19.72
N ALA A 232 -13.52 -15.55 -18.42
CA ALA A 232 -14.48 -14.62 -17.85
C ALA A 232 -13.88 -13.83 -16.70
N LEU A 233 -14.28 -12.56 -16.59
CA LEU A 233 -13.90 -11.70 -15.46
C LEU A 233 -15.15 -11.02 -14.89
N TYR A 234 -15.14 -10.87 -13.57
CA TYR A 234 -16.06 -10.01 -12.83
C TYR A 234 -15.25 -8.90 -12.20
N ILE A 235 -15.48 -7.66 -12.62
CA ILE A 235 -14.78 -6.46 -12.13
C ILE A 235 -15.74 -5.64 -11.27
N MET A 236 -15.36 -5.38 -10.02
CA MET A 236 -16.19 -4.65 -9.07
C MET A 236 -15.47 -3.39 -8.59
N GLY A 237 -16.06 -2.22 -8.90
CA GLY A 237 -15.60 -0.92 -8.39
C GLY A 237 -14.21 -0.52 -8.85
N GLU A 238 -13.77 -0.98 -10.01
CA GLU A 238 -12.48 -0.67 -10.61
C GLU A 238 -12.61 -0.40 -12.11
N ASN A 239 -11.74 0.49 -12.62
CA ASN A 239 -11.66 0.84 -14.03
C ASN A 239 -10.27 0.55 -14.60
N PRO A 240 -9.91 -0.72 -14.91
CA PRO A 240 -8.61 -1.10 -15.46
C PRO A 240 -8.20 -0.32 -16.70
N MET A 241 -9.15 0.08 -17.55
CA MET A 241 -8.90 0.94 -18.71
C MET A 241 -8.31 2.32 -18.36
N LEU A 242 -8.37 2.72 -17.08
CA LEU A 242 -7.82 3.98 -16.58
C LEU A 242 -6.67 3.77 -15.58
N SER A 243 -6.75 2.71 -14.77
CA SER A 243 -5.83 2.49 -13.64
C SER A 243 -4.61 1.65 -14.00
N ASP A 244 -4.73 0.74 -14.98
CA ASP A 244 -3.67 -0.20 -15.31
C ASP A 244 -2.65 0.41 -16.28
N ALA A 245 -1.43 -0.09 -16.20
CA ALA A 245 -0.39 0.27 -17.17
C ALA A 245 -0.69 -0.35 -18.54
N ASP A 246 -0.25 0.32 -19.63
CA ASP A 246 -0.45 -0.13 -21.00
C ASP A 246 -1.92 -0.35 -21.37
N VAL A 247 -2.67 0.74 -21.42
CA VAL A 247 -4.12 0.74 -21.67
C VAL A 247 -4.51 -0.01 -22.96
N HIS A 248 -3.72 0.05 -24.02
CA HIS A 248 -4.01 -0.65 -25.27
C HIS A 248 -3.91 -2.18 -25.12
N HIS A 249 -2.98 -2.64 -24.30
CA HIS A 249 -2.87 -4.06 -23.97
C HIS A 249 -4.05 -4.53 -23.11
N VAL A 250 -4.44 -3.73 -22.13
CA VAL A 250 -5.60 -3.99 -21.26
C VAL A 250 -6.89 -4.06 -22.10
N GLU A 251 -7.15 -3.05 -22.93
CA GLU A 251 -8.31 -3.02 -23.83
C GLU A 251 -8.42 -4.26 -24.71
N LYS A 252 -7.32 -4.59 -25.40
CA LYS A 252 -7.25 -5.76 -26.29
C LYS A 252 -7.55 -7.06 -25.54
N ASN A 253 -7.00 -7.22 -24.35
CA ASN A 253 -7.16 -8.45 -23.58
C ASN A 253 -8.55 -8.55 -22.93
N LEU A 254 -9.11 -7.46 -22.42
CA LEU A 254 -10.48 -7.45 -21.92
C LEU A 254 -11.50 -7.71 -23.03
N ALA A 255 -11.33 -7.13 -24.21
CA ALA A 255 -12.18 -7.38 -25.38
C ALA A 255 -12.07 -8.82 -25.94
N ALA A 256 -11.05 -9.57 -25.57
CA ALA A 256 -10.86 -10.97 -25.94
C ALA A 256 -11.46 -11.97 -24.96
N LEU A 257 -12.08 -11.52 -23.86
CA LEU A 257 -12.81 -12.37 -22.93
C LEU A 257 -14.07 -12.95 -23.57
N ASP A 258 -14.43 -14.16 -23.20
CA ASP A 258 -15.69 -14.78 -23.59
C ASP A 258 -16.87 -14.16 -22.83
N PHE A 259 -16.63 -13.61 -21.64
CA PHE A 259 -17.65 -12.96 -20.80
C PHE A 259 -17.04 -11.96 -19.80
N LEU A 260 -17.52 -10.74 -19.80
CA LEU A 260 -17.11 -9.68 -18.89
C LEU A 260 -18.29 -9.07 -18.16
N VAL A 261 -18.27 -9.12 -16.83
CA VAL A 261 -19.22 -8.42 -15.96
C VAL A 261 -18.52 -7.27 -15.27
N VAL A 262 -19.10 -6.09 -15.31
CA VAL A 262 -18.61 -4.92 -14.56
C VAL A 262 -19.71 -4.39 -13.65
N GLN A 263 -19.40 -4.30 -12.37
CA GLN A 263 -20.24 -3.70 -11.34
C GLN A 263 -19.59 -2.40 -10.86
N ASP A 264 -20.20 -1.26 -11.16
CA ASP A 264 -19.65 0.04 -10.85
C ASP A 264 -20.75 1.09 -10.63
N ILE A 265 -20.40 2.19 -9.96
CA ILE A 265 -21.29 3.34 -9.77
C ILE A 265 -21.37 4.24 -11.01
N PHE A 266 -20.43 4.10 -11.95
CA PHE A 266 -20.39 4.84 -13.20
C PHE A 266 -20.23 3.91 -14.40
N LEU A 267 -20.73 4.34 -15.56
CA LEU A 267 -20.47 3.69 -16.83
C LEU A 267 -19.06 4.07 -17.32
N THR A 268 -18.06 3.39 -16.74
CA THR A 268 -16.64 3.60 -17.02
C THR A 268 -16.23 3.10 -18.41
N GLU A 269 -15.00 3.41 -18.82
CA GLU A 269 -14.42 2.87 -20.06
C GLU A 269 -14.41 1.35 -20.04
N THR A 270 -14.05 0.74 -18.90
CA THR A 270 -14.10 -0.73 -18.72
C THR A 270 -15.54 -1.26 -18.82
N ALA A 271 -16.50 -0.58 -18.19
CA ALA A 271 -17.90 -0.99 -18.24
C ALA A 271 -18.49 -0.95 -19.65
N ARG A 272 -17.97 -0.12 -20.56
CA ARG A 272 -18.38 -0.09 -21.96
C ARG A 272 -17.94 -1.30 -22.78
N LEU A 273 -16.94 -2.04 -22.31
CA LEU A 273 -16.48 -3.29 -22.91
C LEU A 273 -17.24 -4.51 -22.38
N ALA A 274 -18.02 -4.35 -21.32
CA ALA A 274 -18.66 -5.46 -20.61
C ALA A 274 -19.89 -5.98 -21.33
N ASP A 275 -20.10 -7.29 -21.26
CA ASP A 275 -21.35 -7.96 -21.69
C ASP A 275 -22.51 -7.64 -20.74
N VAL A 276 -22.20 -7.50 -19.44
CA VAL A 276 -23.18 -7.14 -18.41
C VAL A 276 -22.63 -6.03 -17.53
N VAL A 277 -23.42 -4.98 -17.34
CA VAL A 277 -23.13 -3.90 -16.41
C VAL A 277 -24.16 -3.89 -15.29
N LEU A 278 -23.68 -3.98 -14.05
CA LEU A 278 -24.51 -3.93 -12.84
C LEU A 278 -24.31 -2.57 -12.15
N PRO A 279 -25.33 -1.70 -12.10
CA PRO A 279 -25.20 -0.41 -11.44
C PRO A 279 -25.17 -0.58 -9.92
N SER A 280 -24.06 -0.15 -9.28
CA SER A 280 -23.82 -0.20 -7.84
C SER A 280 -24.27 1.07 -7.14
N SER A 281 -24.58 0.96 -5.84
CA SER A 281 -24.74 2.09 -4.95
C SER A 281 -23.39 2.54 -4.36
N CYS A 282 -23.24 3.85 -4.12
CA CYS A 282 -22.07 4.38 -3.41
C CYS A 282 -22.19 4.14 -1.90
N PHE A 283 -21.11 4.42 -1.14
CA PHE A 283 -21.10 4.18 0.31
C PHE A 283 -22.14 4.99 1.09
N ALA A 284 -22.58 6.14 0.57
CA ALA A 284 -23.61 6.98 1.21
C ALA A 284 -25.04 6.42 0.99
N GLU A 285 -25.21 5.50 0.06
CA GLU A 285 -26.49 4.96 -0.39
C GLU A 285 -26.76 3.57 0.17
N LYS A 286 -25.84 3.01 0.97
CA LYS A 286 -25.96 1.66 1.55
C LYS A 286 -25.48 1.59 2.99
N ASP A 287 -25.90 0.57 3.69
CA ASP A 287 -25.38 0.18 5.00
C ASP A 287 -24.17 -0.75 4.85
N GLY A 288 -23.23 -0.67 5.78
CA GLY A 288 -22.08 -1.54 5.76
C GLY A 288 -21.07 -1.24 6.86
N THR A 289 -19.84 -1.69 6.65
CA THR A 289 -18.71 -1.41 7.54
C THR A 289 -17.46 -1.07 6.74
N PHE A 290 -16.63 -0.20 7.31
CA PHE A 290 -15.31 0.11 6.79
C PHE A 290 -14.26 -0.22 7.85
N SER A 291 -13.18 -0.88 7.45
CA SER A 291 -11.98 -0.98 8.27
C SER A 291 -11.01 0.15 7.92
N ASN A 292 -10.64 0.97 8.91
CA ASN A 292 -9.68 2.05 8.70
C ASN A 292 -8.22 1.55 8.82
N THR A 293 -7.26 2.46 8.64
CA THR A 293 -5.81 2.16 8.74
C THR A 293 -5.41 1.66 10.14
N GLU A 294 -6.12 2.07 11.20
CA GLU A 294 -5.94 1.57 12.57
C GLU A 294 -6.61 0.21 12.81
N ARG A 295 -7.19 -0.41 11.78
CA ARG A 295 -7.98 -1.65 11.84
C ARG A 295 -9.22 -1.56 12.74
N LYS A 296 -9.74 -0.37 12.94
CA LYS A 296 -11.04 -0.18 13.57
C LYS A 296 -12.15 -0.40 12.54
N VAL A 297 -13.11 -1.23 12.89
CA VAL A 297 -14.30 -1.46 12.07
C VAL A 297 -15.34 -0.37 12.39
N LEU A 298 -15.62 0.45 11.41
CA LEU A 298 -16.53 1.59 11.52
C LEU A 298 -17.85 1.28 10.83
N ARG A 299 -18.97 1.57 11.48
CA ARG A 299 -20.30 1.44 10.88
C ARG A 299 -20.54 2.53 9.85
N VAL A 300 -20.90 2.12 8.63
CA VAL A 300 -21.45 2.99 7.59
C VAL A 300 -22.96 2.89 7.62
N ARG A 301 -23.65 4.04 7.64
CA ARG A 301 -25.11 4.12 7.61
C ARG A 301 -25.55 4.79 6.33
N LYS A 302 -26.57 4.23 5.70
CA LYS A 302 -27.21 4.84 4.55
C LYS A 302 -27.68 6.26 4.88
N ALA A 303 -27.30 7.22 4.06
CA ALA A 303 -27.67 8.63 4.18
C ALA A 303 -28.54 9.11 3.02
N LEU A 304 -28.45 8.48 1.86
CA LEU A 304 -29.18 8.82 0.63
C LEU A 304 -29.82 7.57 0.02
N ASP A 305 -30.86 7.75 -0.76
CA ASP A 305 -31.40 6.67 -1.58
C ASP A 305 -30.55 6.46 -2.82
N ALA A 306 -30.36 5.20 -3.21
CA ALA A 306 -29.63 4.86 -4.42
C ALA A 306 -30.41 5.33 -5.66
N PRO A 307 -29.75 5.91 -6.67
CA PRO A 307 -30.41 6.42 -7.86
C PRO A 307 -30.79 5.30 -8.83
N GLY A 308 -31.94 5.45 -9.48
CA GLY A 308 -32.36 4.58 -10.58
C GLY A 308 -32.40 3.10 -10.23
N LEU A 309 -31.62 2.29 -10.92
CA LEU A 309 -31.51 0.83 -10.73
C LEU A 309 -30.29 0.41 -9.91
N ALA A 310 -29.62 1.34 -9.24
CA ALA A 310 -28.45 1.00 -8.44
C ALA A 310 -28.84 0.23 -7.18
N TRP A 311 -28.15 -0.90 -6.95
CA TRP A 311 -28.34 -1.79 -5.79
C TRP A 311 -27.07 -1.87 -4.95
N ASP A 312 -27.23 -2.38 -3.72
CA ASP A 312 -26.10 -2.71 -2.87
C ASP A 312 -25.29 -3.84 -3.51
N ASP A 313 -23.96 -3.80 -3.36
CA ASP A 313 -23.02 -4.70 -4.08
C ASP A 313 -23.26 -6.19 -3.84
N PHE A 314 -23.92 -6.57 -2.75
CA PHE A 314 -24.17 -7.99 -2.39
C PHE A 314 -25.55 -8.50 -2.81
N ARG A 315 -26.36 -7.69 -3.46
CA ARG A 315 -27.72 -8.06 -3.97
C ARG A 315 -27.69 -8.34 -5.44
#